data_2028e194b542b76349a4b68da3334187
#
_entry.id   2028e194b542b76349a4b68da3334187
#
_cell.length_a   1.000
_cell.length_b   1.000
_cell.length_c   1.000
_cell.angle_alpha   90.00
_cell.angle_beta   90.00
_cell.angle_gamma   90.00
#
_symmetry.space_group_name_H-M   'P 1'
#
loop_
_entity.id
_entity.type
_entity.pdbx_description
1 polymer ?
#
loop_
_entity_poly.entity_id
_entity_poly.type
_entity_poly.pdbx_seq_one_letter_code
_entity_poly.pdbx_strand_id
1 'polypeptide(L)'
;MNHHPTGTPVPPRRGYAGRGGGRDFYVSAPPEWRATTAQLCGLWPFAAGSGTPMVGVPVGRDIRTGATVCSDPVNWFRRAGLIANPSMVVLGIPGVGKSKLVGRIATGLASQGVDPIIPGDLKPDHADMTLALGGRVVQLGRGQGCLNVLDPGAAMAAAQRLTGDARRRLIADSLGRRLTMVSALVALNRRAVVTDVEEALIAAALTVLDEKFPPGRATLVELVGVLEAGPEPVRRLTLDRGDDERYRAAVHGLQSSIGALLQGAMGDSFAHTTTTPMVLDGPLDVDISGIGASDEKLQAAVMLACWGEAFGAIAAAQALADAGLERQRLFFIVLDELWRVLRAGPGLVDRVDALTRLNRQEGVGMAMVFHTLKDLVSLGTEEDRTKAKGFAERAGYLAIAGVPAAELALLQEVVSLSGPEGALITSWADPPSWDTEQQRELEPPGRGRFLFKIGGRPGIPVQMTLVGPELGIHDTNKKWHG
;
A
#
# COMPACT_ATOMS: atom_id res chain seq x y z
N MET A 1 -35.08 -39.89 -28.68
CA MET A 1 -33.89 -39.09 -29.00
C MET A 1 -34.34 -37.64 -29.16
N ASN A 2 -34.23 -36.84 -28.11
CA ASN A 2 -34.58 -35.41 -28.15
C ASN A 2 -33.31 -34.62 -28.45
N HIS A 3 -33.21 -34.13 -29.68
CA HIS A 3 -32.19 -33.15 -30.03
C HIS A 3 -32.46 -31.85 -29.28
N HIS A 4 -31.65 -31.51 -28.31
CA HIS A 4 -31.59 -30.14 -27.80
C HIS A 4 -30.87 -29.27 -28.84
N PRO A 5 -31.45 -28.15 -29.28
CA PRO A 5 -30.78 -27.25 -30.22
C PRO A 5 -29.59 -26.58 -29.50
N THR A 6 -28.43 -26.71 -30.08
CA THR A 6 -27.14 -26.19 -29.58
C THR A 6 -26.91 -24.71 -29.88
N GLY A 7 -27.92 -23.87 -29.84
CA GLY A 7 -27.81 -22.44 -30.03
C GLY A 7 -28.72 -21.70 -29.06
N THR A 8 -28.16 -20.74 -28.30
CA THR A 8 -28.98 -19.82 -27.48
C THR A 8 -29.87 -19.01 -28.40
N PRO A 9 -31.21 -19.13 -28.32
CA PRO A 9 -32.09 -18.39 -29.21
C PRO A 9 -31.97 -16.91 -28.99
N VAL A 10 -31.62 -16.16 -30.03
CA VAL A 10 -31.53 -14.68 -29.97
C VAL A 10 -32.98 -14.16 -30.03
N PRO A 11 -33.42 -13.45 -28.98
CA PRO A 11 -34.79 -12.91 -28.97
C PRO A 11 -34.98 -11.84 -30.06
N PRO A 12 -36.12 -11.79 -30.71
CA PRO A 12 -36.44 -10.72 -31.63
C PRO A 12 -36.45 -9.37 -30.89
N ARG A 13 -36.17 -8.29 -31.62
CA ARG A 13 -35.98 -6.93 -31.06
C ARG A 13 -37.15 -6.44 -30.18
N ARG A 14 -38.34 -7.07 -30.26
CA ARG A 14 -39.53 -6.76 -29.46
C ARG A 14 -39.95 -7.90 -28.53
N GLY A 15 -39.09 -8.89 -28.30
CA GLY A 15 -39.41 -10.07 -27.49
C GLY A 15 -40.36 -11.06 -28.19
N TYR A 16 -40.64 -12.20 -27.54
CA TYR A 16 -41.54 -13.22 -28.02
C TYR A 16 -43.00 -12.88 -27.67
N ALA A 17 -43.94 -13.22 -28.53
CA ALA A 17 -45.35 -13.10 -28.22
C ALA A 17 -45.77 -14.18 -27.21
N GLY A 18 -46.28 -13.79 -26.04
CA GLY A 18 -46.77 -14.69 -24.99
C GLY A 18 -48.28 -14.94 -25.08
N ARG A 19 -48.76 -16.01 -24.40
CA ARG A 19 -50.19 -16.26 -24.20
C ARG A 19 -50.78 -15.17 -23.31
N GLY A 20 -51.82 -14.46 -23.75
CA GLY A 20 -52.43 -13.38 -23.00
C GLY A 20 -52.10 -11.99 -23.51
N GLY A 21 -51.42 -11.86 -24.67
CA GLY A 21 -51.20 -10.58 -25.36
C GLY A 21 -49.96 -9.76 -24.89
N GLY A 22 -49.18 -10.31 -23.99
CA GLY A 22 -47.85 -9.73 -23.58
C GLY A 22 -46.71 -10.17 -24.48
N ARG A 23 -45.55 -9.60 -24.28
CA ARG A 23 -44.27 -10.02 -24.92
C ARG A 23 -43.25 -10.36 -23.85
N ASP A 24 -42.68 -11.56 -23.99
CA ASP A 24 -41.70 -12.09 -23.08
C ASP A 24 -40.29 -11.99 -23.69
N PHE A 25 -39.31 -11.67 -22.86
CA PHE A 25 -37.91 -11.79 -23.22
C PHE A 25 -37.37 -13.13 -22.75
N TYR A 26 -36.52 -13.71 -23.55
CA TYR A 26 -35.78 -14.90 -23.14
C TYR A 26 -34.83 -14.49 -22.00
N VAL A 27 -35.05 -15.09 -20.85
CA VAL A 27 -34.12 -15.00 -19.72
C VAL A 27 -33.23 -16.23 -19.79
N SER A 28 -31.92 -16.02 -19.96
CA SER A 28 -30.97 -17.13 -19.94
C SER A 28 -31.06 -17.82 -18.58
N ALA A 29 -31.43 -19.09 -18.58
CA ALA A 29 -31.40 -19.86 -17.35
C ALA A 29 -29.94 -19.96 -16.83
N PRO A 30 -29.72 -19.82 -15.54
CA PRO A 30 -28.42 -20.12 -14.97
C PRO A 30 -28.07 -21.60 -15.23
N PRO A 31 -26.77 -21.96 -15.26
CA PRO A 31 -26.35 -23.34 -15.46
C PRO A 31 -27.02 -24.26 -14.44
N GLU A 32 -27.60 -25.36 -14.93
CA GLU A 32 -28.23 -26.35 -14.07
C GLU A 32 -27.20 -27.09 -13.25
N TRP A 33 -27.35 -27.03 -11.92
CA TRP A 33 -26.56 -27.81 -10.99
C TRP A 33 -27.37 -28.99 -10.53
N ARG A 34 -26.89 -30.21 -10.78
CA ARG A 34 -27.53 -31.43 -10.30
C ARG A 34 -26.84 -31.91 -9.03
N ALA A 35 -27.59 -32.05 -7.96
CA ALA A 35 -27.10 -32.57 -6.70
C ALA A 35 -28.14 -33.48 -6.07
N THR A 36 -27.73 -34.41 -5.23
CA THR A 36 -28.62 -35.25 -4.44
C THR A 36 -29.25 -34.47 -3.30
N THR A 37 -30.39 -34.94 -2.76
CA THR A 37 -31.02 -34.31 -1.59
C THR A 37 -30.11 -34.29 -0.36
N ALA A 38 -29.18 -35.25 -0.26
CA ALA A 38 -28.18 -35.24 0.81
C ALA A 38 -27.11 -34.13 0.63
N GLN A 39 -26.77 -33.77 -0.63
CA GLN A 39 -25.83 -32.69 -0.93
C GLN A 39 -26.48 -31.31 -0.85
N LEU A 40 -27.79 -31.22 -0.97
CA LEU A 40 -28.57 -29.98 -0.89
C LEU A 40 -29.31 -29.82 0.45
N CYS A 41 -29.12 -30.74 1.38
CA CYS A 41 -29.76 -30.70 2.69
C CYS A 41 -29.42 -29.38 3.42
N GLY A 42 -30.46 -28.54 3.60
CA GLY A 42 -30.30 -27.22 4.21
C GLY A 42 -29.88 -26.07 3.26
N LEU A 43 -29.74 -26.32 1.98
CA LEU A 43 -29.48 -25.29 0.98
C LEU A 43 -30.79 -24.64 0.55
N TRP A 44 -31.05 -23.44 0.99
CA TRP A 44 -32.14 -22.65 0.48
C TRP A 44 -31.75 -22.10 -0.90
N PRO A 45 -32.50 -22.32 -1.98
CA PRO A 45 -32.09 -22.01 -3.35
C PRO A 45 -31.89 -20.52 -3.63
N PHE A 46 -32.32 -19.66 -2.73
CA PHE A 46 -32.18 -18.21 -2.85
C PHE A 46 -31.06 -17.61 -1.99
N ALA A 47 -30.29 -18.44 -1.26
CA ALA A 47 -29.22 -18.01 -0.37
C ALA A 47 -27.82 -18.32 -0.91
N ALA A 48 -27.64 -18.51 -2.20
CA ALA A 48 -26.37 -18.85 -2.81
C ALA A 48 -25.47 -17.60 -2.96
N GLY A 49 -24.42 -17.53 -2.17
CA GLY A 49 -23.33 -16.57 -2.31
C GLY A 49 -23.28 -15.51 -1.23
N SER A 50 -22.10 -14.91 -1.04
CA SER A 50 -21.97 -13.65 -0.31
C SER A 50 -22.66 -12.58 -1.14
N GLY A 51 -23.66 -11.88 -0.58
CA GLY A 51 -24.27 -10.73 -1.24
C GLY A 51 -23.19 -9.72 -1.66
N THR A 52 -23.37 -9.08 -2.81
CA THR A 52 -22.49 -8.01 -3.27
C THR A 52 -22.78 -6.75 -2.45
N PRO A 53 -21.82 -6.22 -1.68
CA PRO A 53 -22.06 -5.02 -0.90
C PRO A 53 -22.25 -3.82 -1.83
N MET A 54 -23.30 -3.00 -1.56
CA MET A 54 -23.57 -1.74 -2.26
C MET A 54 -22.99 -0.54 -1.48
N VAL A 55 -21.95 -0.80 -0.67
CA VAL A 55 -21.27 0.21 0.15
C VAL A 55 -19.82 0.32 -0.29
N GLY A 56 -19.38 1.53 -0.57
CA GLY A 56 -18.03 1.80 -1.04
C GLY A 56 -17.98 2.33 -2.48
N VAL A 57 -16.80 2.30 -3.06
CA VAL A 57 -16.55 2.74 -4.44
C VAL A 57 -17.07 1.67 -5.41
N PRO A 58 -17.87 2.02 -6.43
CA PRO A 58 -18.26 1.09 -7.48
C PRO A 58 -17.03 0.68 -8.28
N VAL A 59 -16.57 -0.58 -8.13
CA VAL A 59 -15.35 -1.07 -8.79
C VAL A 59 -15.63 -1.89 -10.05
N GLY A 60 -16.82 -2.47 -10.16
CA GLY A 60 -17.15 -3.31 -11.31
C GLY A 60 -18.39 -4.15 -11.09
N ARG A 61 -18.41 -5.34 -11.69
CA ARG A 61 -19.54 -6.27 -11.62
C ARG A 61 -19.09 -7.65 -11.16
N ASP A 62 -19.92 -8.31 -10.37
CA ASP A 62 -19.77 -9.74 -10.07
C ASP A 62 -19.87 -10.54 -11.37
N ILE A 63 -18.83 -11.35 -11.64
CA ILE A 63 -18.73 -12.13 -12.90
C ILE A 63 -19.86 -13.16 -13.01
N ARG A 64 -20.37 -13.66 -11.88
CA ARG A 64 -21.39 -14.71 -11.85
C ARG A 64 -22.81 -14.16 -11.98
N THR A 65 -23.08 -13.03 -11.31
CA THR A 65 -24.44 -12.49 -11.18
C THR A 65 -24.66 -11.23 -12.02
N GLY A 66 -23.60 -10.56 -12.48
CA GLY A 66 -23.68 -9.26 -13.16
C GLY A 66 -24.00 -8.09 -12.23
N ALA A 67 -24.22 -8.35 -10.94
CA ALA A 67 -24.54 -7.31 -9.97
C ALA A 67 -23.36 -6.34 -9.78
N THR A 68 -23.65 -5.06 -9.53
CA THR A 68 -22.64 -4.07 -9.23
C THR A 68 -21.96 -4.40 -7.91
N VAL A 69 -20.62 -4.33 -7.89
CA VAL A 69 -19.81 -4.52 -6.69
C VAL A 69 -19.19 -3.19 -6.32
N CYS A 70 -19.45 -2.77 -5.07
CA CYS A 70 -18.79 -1.62 -4.46
C CYS A 70 -17.78 -2.13 -3.43
N SER A 71 -16.57 -1.59 -3.44
CA SER A 71 -15.50 -2.00 -2.51
C SER A 71 -14.52 -0.90 -2.28
N ASP A 72 -14.20 -0.66 -1.03
CA ASP A 72 -13.01 0.04 -0.56
C ASP A 72 -12.81 -0.23 0.94
N PRO A 73 -11.57 -0.13 1.46
CA PRO A 73 -11.30 -0.48 2.85
C PRO A 73 -11.90 0.53 3.86
N VAL A 74 -12.06 1.79 3.47
CA VAL A 74 -12.59 2.84 4.37
C VAL A 74 -14.07 2.64 4.64
N ASN A 75 -14.88 2.50 3.59
CA ASN A 75 -16.33 2.35 3.74
C ASN A 75 -16.73 0.96 4.24
N TRP A 76 -16.01 -0.08 3.83
CA TRP A 76 -16.27 -1.43 4.34
C TRP A 76 -15.99 -1.54 5.84
N PHE A 77 -14.98 -0.81 6.34
CA PHE A 77 -14.74 -0.70 7.78
C PHE A 77 -15.77 0.21 8.45
N ARG A 78 -15.91 1.47 7.97
CA ARG A 78 -16.63 2.53 8.68
C ARG A 78 -18.15 2.42 8.58
N ARG A 79 -18.66 2.10 7.37
CA ARG A 79 -20.11 2.14 7.07
C ARG A 79 -20.76 0.78 7.01
N ALA A 80 -20.07 -0.21 6.46
CA ALA A 80 -20.63 -1.55 6.27
C ALA A 80 -20.32 -2.49 7.45
N GLY A 81 -19.27 -2.24 8.24
CA GLY A 81 -18.84 -3.14 9.31
C GLY A 81 -18.42 -4.53 8.81
N LEU A 82 -18.02 -4.63 7.54
CA LEU A 82 -17.68 -5.90 6.90
C LEU A 82 -16.29 -6.40 7.29
N ILE A 83 -15.39 -5.48 7.58
CA ILE A 83 -13.98 -5.74 7.90
C ILE A 83 -13.61 -5.08 9.23
N ALA A 84 -12.66 -5.68 9.94
CA ALA A 84 -12.20 -5.19 11.24
C ALA A 84 -11.02 -4.21 11.15
N ASN A 85 -10.33 -4.16 10.00
CA ASN A 85 -9.20 -3.30 9.72
C ASN A 85 -9.43 -2.57 8.39
N PRO A 86 -9.29 -1.22 8.32
CA PRO A 86 -9.48 -0.44 7.10
C PRO A 86 -8.33 -0.62 6.09
N SER A 87 -7.94 -1.84 5.81
CA SER A 87 -6.85 -2.16 4.90
C SER A 87 -7.22 -3.24 3.89
N MET A 88 -6.57 -3.19 2.74
CA MET A 88 -6.67 -4.20 1.70
C MET A 88 -5.28 -4.61 1.22
N VAL A 89 -5.17 -5.85 0.79
CA VAL A 89 -4.03 -6.35 0.04
C VAL A 89 -4.45 -6.65 -1.39
N VAL A 90 -3.69 -6.15 -2.34
CA VAL A 90 -3.88 -6.43 -3.77
C VAL A 90 -2.72 -7.29 -4.24
N LEU A 91 -3.00 -8.48 -4.75
CA LEU A 91 -1.97 -9.40 -5.21
C LEU A 91 -2.33 -10.05 -6.56
N GLY A 92 -1.31 -10.43 -7.32
CA GLY A 92 -1.44 -11.09 -8.61
C GLY A 92 -0.29 -10.77 -9.55
N ILE A 93 -0.17 -11.53 -10.63
CA ILE A 93 0.87 -11.35 -11.64
C ILE A 93 0.90 -9.93 -12.23
N PRO A 94 2.02 -9.47 -12.80
CA PRO A 94 2.08 -8.20 -13.52
C PRO A 94 1.07 -8.12 -14.68
N GLY A 95 0.60 -6.91 -14.99
CA GLY A 95 -0.27 -6.66 -16.16
C GLY A 95 -1.76 -6.93 -15.97
N VAL A 96 -2.20 -7.52 -14.86
CA VAL A 96 -3.62 -7.85 -14.59
C VAL A 96 -4.48 -6.63 -14.18
N GLY A 97 -3.87 -5.47 -13.93
CA GLY A 97 -4.59 -4.23 -13.61
C GLY A 97 -4.65 -3.87 -12.12
N LYS A 98 -3.67 -4.31 -11.30
CA LYS A 98 -3.59 -3.97 -9.86
C LYS A 98 -3.58 -2.46 -9.60
N SER A 99 -2.66 -1.71 -10.22
CA SER A 99 -2.57 -0.24 -10.08
C SER A 99 -3.87 0.44 -10.55
N LYS A 100 -4.53 -0.10 -11.60
CA LYS A 100 -5.84 0.41 -12.06
C LYS A 100 -6.94 0.21 -11.03
N LEU A 101 -6.99 -0.95 -10.33
CA LEU A 101 -7.95 -1.18 -9.25
C LEU A 101 -7.74 -0.20 -8.10
N VAL A 102 -6.48 -0.03 -7.67
CA VAL A 102 -6.12 0.90 -6.60
C VAL A 102 -6.45 2.33 -7.00
N GLY A 103 -6.11 2.75 -8.22
CA GLY A 103 -6.45 4.06 -8.76
C GLY A 103 -7.96 4.30 -8.83
N ARG A 104 -8.75 3.32 -9.27
CA ARG A 104 -10.21 3.39 -9.24
C ARG A 104 -10.76 3.60 -7.83
N ILE A 105 -10.24 2.86 -6.86
CA ILE A 105 -10.64 3.00 -5.44
C ILE A 105 -10.23 4.38 -4.93
N ALA A 106 -9.00 4.83 -5.18
CA ALA A 106 -8.49 6.13 -4.78
C ALA A 106 -9.33 7.28 -5.34
N THR A 107 -9.64 7.24 -6.65
CA THR A 107 -10.51 8.21 -7.32
C THR A 107 -11.91 8.27 -6.69
N GLY A 108 -12.50 7.10 -6.44
CA GLY A 108 -13.83 7.03 -5.81
C GLY A 108 -13.82 7.52 -4.36
N LEU A 109 -12.79 7.22 -3.59
CA LEU A 109 -12.62 7.72 -2.22
C LEU A 109 -12.40 9.23 -2.19
N ALA A 110 -11.60 9.78 -3.14
CA ALA A 110 -11.40 11.23 -3.26
C ALA A 110 -12.73 11.97 -3.48
N SER A 111 -13.63 11.43 -4.31
CA SER A 111 -14.97 11.99 -4.51
C SER A 111 -15.84 11.99 -3.25
N GLN A 112 -15.47 11.22 -2.23
CA GLN A 112 -16.14 11.12 -0.94
C GLN A 112 -15.42 11.92 0.16
N GLY A 113 -14.37 12.69 -0.19
CA GLY A 113 -13.61 13.51 0.74
C GLY A 113 -12.56 12.74 1.54
N VAL A 114 -12.11 11.60 1.04
CA VAL A 114 -10.94 10.84 1.57
C VAL A 114 -9.75 11.15 0.67
N ASP A 115 -8.66 11.65 1.24
CA ASP A 115 -7.49 12.07 0.46
C ASP A 115 -6.57 10.88 0.14
N PRO A 116 -6.37 10.52 -1.14
CA PRO A 116 -5.38 9.51 -1.53
C PRO A 116 -3.97 10.05 -1.36
N ILE A 117 -3.09 9.23 -0.76
CA ILE A 117 -1.67 9.51 -0.56
C ILE A 117 -0.87 8.33 -1.10
N ILE A 118 -0.04 8.58 -2.09
CA ILE A 118 0.84 7.59 -2.72
C ILE A 118 2.29 7.96 -2.41
N PRO A 119 2.84 7.53 -1.26
CA PRO A 119 4.17 7.95 -0.83
C PRO A 119 5.26 7.06 -1.42
N GLY A 120 5.62 7.26 -2.68
CA GLY A 120 6.68 6.53 -3.35
C GLY A 120 6.21 5.71 -4.55
N ASP A 121 5.76 6.40 -5.59
CA ASP A 121 5.38 5.81 -6.88
C ASP A 121 6.62 5.58 -7.74
N LEU A 122 7.00 4.30 -7.91
CA LEU A 122 8.19 3.91 -8.69
C LEU A 122 7.99 4.00 -10.20
N LYS A 123 6.74 4.00 -10.67
CA LYS A 123 6.41 3.89 -12.11
C LYS A 123 5.56 5.04 -12.63
N PRO A 124 5.41 6.13 -11.94
CA PRO A 124 4.41 7.19 -11.90
C PRO A 124 3.02 6.78 -12.46
N ASP A 125 2.56 5.61 -12.00
CA ASP A 125 1.27 5.03 -12.40
C ASP A 125 0.08 5.85 -11.87
N HIS A 126 0.28 6.64 -10.81
CA HIS A 126 -0.74 7.40 -10.12
C HIS A 126 -0.65 8.92 -10.30
N ALA A 127 0.41 9.44 -10.93
CA ALA A 127 0.66 10.87 -11.10
C ALA A 127 -0.49 11.58 -11.83
N ASP A 128 -0.94 11.06 -12.97
CA ASP A 128 -2.03 11.67 -13.75
C ASP A 128 -3.35 11.67 -12.96
N MET A 129 -3.65 10.58 -12.23
CA MET A 129 -4.81 10.51 -11.37
C MET A 129 -4.75 11.59 -10.29
N THR A 130 -3.62 11.73 -9.62
CA THR A 130 -3.43 12.71 -8.55
C THR A 130 -3.63 14.14 -9.08
N LEU A 131 -3.06 14.47 -10.22
CA LEU A 131 -3.27 15.77 -10.87
C LEU A 131 -4.73 15.99 -11.30
N ALA A 132 -5.38 14.97 -11.86
CA ALA A 132 -6.78 15.05 -12.26
C ALA A 132 -7.73 15.26 -11.08
N LEU A 133 -7.36 14.80 -9.89
CA LEU A 133 -8.08 15.03 -8.64
C LEU A 133 -7.77 16.39 -7.99
N GLY A 134 -6.95 17.24 -8.63
CA GLY A 134 -6.53 18.53 -8.10
C GLY A 134 -5.44 18.43 -7.02
N GLY A 135 -4.78 17.28 -6.93
CA GLY A 135 -3.70 17.03 -5.99
C GLY A 135 -2.32 17.46 -6.49
N ARG A 136 -1.30 17.07 -5.78
CA ARG A 136 0.11 17.41 -6.05
C ARG A 136 0.95 16.17 -6.32
N VAL A 137 1.91 16.32 -7.25
CA VAL A 137 2.95 15.33 -7.50
C VAL A 137 4.28 15.94 -7.06
N VAL A 138 4.95 15.29 -6.12
CA VAL A 138 6.28 15.67 -5.63
C VAL A 138 7.30 14.70 -6.23
N GLN A 139 8.31 15.22 -6.91
CA GLN A 139 9.37 14.40 -7.49
C GLN A 139 10.57 14.32 -6.56
N LEU A 140 11.02 13.11 -6.27
CA LEU A 140 12.20 12.82 -5.47
C LEU A 140 13.17 11.90 -6.21
N GLY A 141 14.45 12.14 -6.06
CA GLY A 141 15.49 11.33 -6.68
C GLY A 141 16.66 12.16 -7.16
N ARG A 142 17.59 11.53 -7.87
CA ARG A 142 18.81 12.19 -8.35
C ARG A 142 18.50 13.45 -9.17
N GLY A 143 18.89 14.61 -8.63
CA GLY A 143 18.72 15.91 -9.28
C GLY A 143 17.28 16.43 -9.33
N GLN A 144 16.31 15.75 -8.71
CA GLN A 144 14.90 16.16 -8.70
C GLN A 144 14.45 16.73 -7.36
N GLY A 145 14.95 16.19 -6.25
CA GLY A 145 14.64 16.67 -4.91
C GLY A 145 15.28 15.81 -3.83
N CYS A 146 15.44 16.41 -2.65
CA CYS A 146 16.00 15.80 -1.45
C CYS A 146 14.93 15.69 -0.36
N LEU A 147 15.05 14.69 0.50
CA LEU A 147 14.21 14.49 1.66
C LEU A 147 15.10 14.39 2.92
N ASN A 148 14.97 15.34 3.81
CA ASN A 148 15.67 15.32 5.08
C ASN A 148 14.95 14.39 6.06
N VAL A 149 15.51 13.22 6.33
CA VAL A 149 14.93 12.22 7.24
C VAL A 149 14.94 12.66 8.72
N LEU A 150 15.64 13.74 9.04
CA LEU A 150 15.64 14.35 10.38
C LEU A 150 14.63 15.49 10.50
N ASP A 151 14.00 15.91 9.40
CA ASP A 151 12.98 16.95 9.44
C ASP A 151 11.76 16.45 10.20
N PRO A 152 11.33 17.13 11.28
CA PRO A 152 10.08 16.79 11.96
C PRO A 152 8.84 17.09 11.10
N GLY A 153 9.02 17.72 9.94
CA GLY A 153 7.96 17.99 8.95
C GLY A 153 6.76 18.73 9.54
N ALA A 154 5.57 18.30 9.17
CA ALA A 154 4.31 18.88 9.62
C ALA A 154 4.11 18.79 11.15
N ALA A 155 4.78 17.84 11.83
CA ALA A 155 4.60 17.61 13.26
C ALA A 155 5.02 18.84 14.10
N MET A 156 6.10 19.53 13.73
CA MET A 156 6.55 20.69 14.49
C MET A 156 5.62 21.91 14.30
N ALA A 157 5.14 22.14 13.08
CA ALA A 157 4.17 23.20 12.81
C ALA A 157 2.85 22.96 13.57
N ALA A 158 2.38 21.71 13.60
CA ALA A 158 1.21 21.33 14.40
C ALA A 158 1.45 21.47 15.90
N ALA A 159 2.64 21.06 16.40
CA ALA A 159 3.00 21.17 17.82
C ALA A 159 3.05 22.62 18.33
N GLN A 160 3.33 23.59 17.46
CA GLN A 160 3.27 25.03 17.83
C GLN A 160 1.84 25.50 18.10
N ARG A 161 0.85 24.86 17.47
CA ARG A 161 -0.59 25.18 17.62
C ARG A 161 -1.26 24.38 18.74
N LEU A 162 -0.65 23.26 19.15
CA LEU A 162 -1.12 22.37 20.21
C LEU A 162 -0.60 22.78 21.58
N THR A 163 -1.30 22.38 22.64
CA THR A 163 -0.91 22.60 24.05
C THR A 163 -0.98 21.30 24.86
N GLY A 164 -0.41 21.31 26.07
CA GLY A 164 -0.54 20.21 27.03
C GLY A 164 -0.02 18.86 26.51
N ASP A 165 -0.78 17.80 26.78
CA ASP A 165 -0.40 16.42 26.45
C ASP A 165 -0.38 16.14 24.95
N ALA A 166 -1.30 16.72 24.18
CA ALA A 166 -1.34 16.55 22.74
C ALA A 166 -0.03 17.01 22.07
N ARG A 167 0.48 18.19 22.47
CA ARG A 167 1.77 18.69 22.00
C ARG A 167 2.92 17.75 22.38
N ARG A 168 2.97 17.31 23.64
CA ARG A 168 4.04 16.42 24.11
C ARG A 168 4.07 15.09 23.36
N ARG A 169 2.89 14.48 23.15
CA ARG A 169 2.77 13.22 22.38
C ARG A 169 3.24 13.40 20.95
N LEU A 170 2.77 14.42 20.23
CA LEU A 170 3.15 14.64 18.84
C LEU A 170 4.67 14.85 18.67
N ILE A 171 5.32 15.58 19.60
CA ILE A 171 6.78 15.76 19.59
C ILE A 171 7.49 14.42 19.84
N ALA A 172 7.03 13.63 20.83
CA ALA A 172 7.62 12.33 21.12
C ALA A 172 7.45 11.34 19.95
N ASP A 173 6.27 11.32 19.32
CA ASP A 173 6.00 10.48 18.15
C ASP A 173 6.86 10.90 16.95
N SER A 174 7.06 12.20 16.75
CA SER A 174 7.96 12.71 15.71
C SER A 174 9.42 12.30 15.96
N LEU A 175 9.89 12.38 17.21
CA LEU A 175 11.23 11.89 17.57
C LEU A 175 11.36 10.39 17.32
N GLY A 176 10.37 9.60 17.74
CA GLY A 176 10.34 8.15 17.51
C GLY A 176 10.37 7.77 16.01
N ARG A 177 9.65 8.50 15.17
CA ARG A 177 9.68 8.28 13.70
C ARG A 177 11.06 8.59 13.12
N ARG A 178 11.68 9.71 13.49
CA ARG A 178 13.05 10.08 13.04
C ARG A 178 14.08 9.05 13.48
N LEU A 179 14.01 8.60 14.73
CA LEU A 179 14.86 7.52 15.25
C LEU A 179 14.69 6.24 14.42
N THR A 180 13.43 5.82 14.20
CA THR A 180 13.10 4.65 13.39
C THR A 180 13.67 4.78 11.98
N MET A 181 13.57 5.96 11.38
CA MET A 181 14.05 6.21 10.01
C MET A 181 15.57 6.14 9.93
N VAL A 182 16.29 6.83 10.80
CA VAL A 182 17.77 6.79 10.81
C VAL A 182 18.27 5.37 11.04
N SER A 183 17.69 4.67 12.02
CA SER A 183 18.03 3.27 12.30
C SER A 183 17.75 2.35 11.09
N ALA A 184 16.65 2.57 10.38
CA ALA A 184 16.32 1.80 9.17
C ALA A 184 17.32 2.06 8.03
N LEU A 185 17.71 3.31 7.79
CA LEU A 185 18.72 3.67 6.79
C LEU A 185 20.09 3.06 7.10
N VAL A 186 20.49 3.11 8.38
CA VAL A 186 21.75 2.49 8.84
C VAL A 186 21.68 0.97 8.62
N ALA A 187 20.61 0.31 9.05
CA ALA A 187 20.42 -1.12 8.90
C ALA A 187 20.44 -1.54 7.41
N LEU A 188 19.76 -0.79 6.56
CA LEU A 188 19.70 -0.99 5.11
C LEU A 188 21.09 -0.81 4.48
N ASN A 189 21.86 0.19 4.94
CA ASN A 189 23.18 0.47 4.39
C ASN A 189 24.17 -0.66 4.72
N ARG A 190 24.26 -1.07 5.98
CA ARG A 190 25.22 -2.09 6.43
C ARG A 190 24.69 -3.53 6.38
N ARG A 191 23.42 -3.74 6.03
CA ARG A 191 22.72 -5.05 6.02
C ARG A 191 22.79 -5.78 7.37
N ALA A 192 22.74 -5.00 8.46
CA ALA A 192 22.77 -5.51 9.82
C ALA A 192 21.85 -4.65 10.71
N VAL A 193 21.26 -5.25 11.72
CA VAL A 193 20.37 -4.57 12.67
C VAL A 193 21.17 -3.53 13.45
N VAL A 194 20.54 -2.42 13.80
CA VAL A 194 21.07 -1.42 14.71
C VAL A 194 20.98 -1.97 16.13
N THR A 195 22.03 -1.82 16.93
CA THR A 195 22.06 -2.27 18.31
C THR A 195 21.31 -1.30 19.23
N ASP A 196 20.88 -1.78 20.41
CA ASP A 196 20.19 -0.94 21.41
C ASP A 196 20.99 0.28 21.81
N VAL A 197 22.33 0.12 21.93
CA VAL A 197 23.24 1.23 22.25
C VAL A 197 23.26 2.27 21.13
N GLU A 198 23.33 1.83 19.88
CA GLU A 198 23.30 2.74 18.72
C GLU A 198 21.95 3.45 18.60
N GLU A 199 20.82 2.78 18.85
CA GLU A 199 19.50 3.43 18.88
C GLU A 199 19.43 4.49 19.98
N ALA A 200 19.96 4.20 21.16
CA ALA A 200 20.03 5.18 22.25
C ALA A 200 20.93 6.37 21.88
N LEU A 201 22.08 6.13 21.23
CA LEU A 201 22.97 7.19 20.74
C LEU A 201 22.28 8.08 19.69
N ILE A 202 21.56 7.49 18.74
CA ILE A 202 20.79 8.24 17.73
C ILE A 202 19.72 9.08 18.41
N ALA A 203 18.94 8.52 19.34
CA ALA A 203 17.89 9.24 20.06
C ALA A 203 18.44 10.44 20.86
N ALA A 204 19.55 10.25 21.59
CA ALA A 204 20.20 11.32 22.33
C ALA A 204 20.76 12.41 21.39
N ALA A 205 21.38 12.02 20.28
CA ALA A 205 21.89 12.95 19.30
C ALA A 205 20.78 13.76 18.62
N LEU A 206 19.63 13.14 18.29
CA LEU A 206 18.45 13.84 17.76
C LEU A 206 17.92 14.88 18.75
N THR A 207 17.88 14.56 20.04
CA THR A 207 17.47 15.51 21.08
C THR A 207 18.40 16.71 21.13
N VAL A 208 19.73 16.48 21.08
CA VAL A 208 20.74 17.56 21.03
C VAL A 208 20.59 18.42 19.78
N LEU A 209 20.25 17.81 18.62
CA LEU A 209 20.01 18.55 17.38
C LEU A 209 18.78 19.44 17.49
N ASP A 210 17.69 18.94 18.08
CA ASP A 210 16.45 19.72 18.27
C ASP A 210 16.65 20.94 19.19
N GLU A 211 17.62 20.87 20.13
CA GLU A 211 17.98 22.01 20.98
C GLU A 211 18.86 23.02 20.25
N LYS A 212 19.72 22.57 19.33
CA LYS A 212 20.73 23.41 18.67
C LYS A 212 20.29 24.06 17.37
N PHE A 213 19.37 23.40 16.64
CA PHE A 213 18.97 23.81 15.30
C PHE A 213 17.48 24.09 15.22
N PRO A 214 17.07 25.06 14.39
CA PRO A 214 15.66 25.21 14.04
C PRO A 214 15.12 23.94 13.32
N PRO A 215 13.82 23.65 13.43
CA PRO A 215 13.21 22.48 12.78
C PRO A 215 13.53 22.41 11.28
N GLY A 216 13.86 21.21 10.80
CA GLY A 216 14.18 20.94 9.41
C GLY A 216 15.57 21.41 8.93
N ARG A 217 16.38 22.04 9.81
CA ARG A 217 17.72 22.53 9.44
C ARG A 217 18.84 21.53 9.71
N ALA A 218 18.71 20.74 10.76
CA ALA A 218 19.66 19.67 11.02
C ALA A 218 19.45 18.51 10.01
N THR A 219 20.54 17.98 9.48
CA THR A 219 20.59 16.86 8.54
C THR A 219 21.44 15.72 9.11
N LEU A 220 21.60 14.64 8.34
CA LEU A 220 22.51 13.55 8.73
C LEU A 220 23.96 14.02 8.91
N VAL A 221 24.35 15.13 8.26
CA VAL A 221 25.69 15.72 8.42
C VAL A 221 25.87 16.26 9.85
N GLU A 222 24.89 17.02 10.34
CA GLU A 222 24.90 17.53 11.72
C GLU A 222 24.78 16.41 12.74
N LEU A 223 24.06 15.31 12.41
CA LEU A 223 23.99 14.12 13.28
C LEU A 223 25.37 13.49 13.48
N VAL A 224 26.14 13.32 12.41
CA VAL A 224 27.53 12.85 12.51
C VAL A 224 28.37 13.82 13.36
N GLY A 225 28.24 15.13 13.14
CA GLY A 225 28.96 16.16 13.92
C GLY A 225 28.63 16.11 15.42
N VAL A 226 27.38 15.82 15.81
CA VAL A 226 26.99 15.63 17.22
C VAL A 226 27.65 14.38 17.81
N LEU A 227 27.65 13.26 17.04
CA LEU A 227 28.36 12.05 17.49
C LEU A 227 29.86 12.23 17.59
N GLU A 228 30.49 13.05 16.73
CA GLU A 228 31.91 13.37 16.81
C GLU A 228 32.24 14.26 18.03
N ALA A 229 31.42 15.28 18.24
CA ALA A 229 31.63 16.22 19.36
C ALA A 229 31.40 15.57 20.73
N GLY A 230 30.60 14.52 20.81
CA GLY A 230 30.34 13.76 22.02
C GLY A 230 29.80 14.61 23.18
N PRO A 231 28.68 15.32 23.02
CA PRO A 231 28.10 16.08 24.13
C PRO A 231 27.67 15.12 25.26
N GLU A 232 27.61 15.66 26.49
CA GLU A 232 27.37 14.87 27.70
C GLU A 232 26.18 13.89 27.59
N PRO A 233 25.00 14.26 27.06
CA PRO A 233 23.87 13.32 26.91
C PRO A 233 24.18 12.09 26.03
N VAL A 234 25.04 12.23 25.03
CA VAL A 234 25.48 11.16 24.13
C VAL A 234 26.59 10.33 24.77
N ARG A 235 27.60 11.00 25.37
CA ARG A 235 28.73 10.34 26.04
C ARG A 235 28.32 9.41 27.16
N ARG A 236 27.36 9.82 27.96
CA ARG A 236 26.85 9.05 29.09
C ARG A 236 26.38 7.65 28.71
N LEU A 237 25.87 7.46 27.48
CA LEU A 237 25.38 6.18 26.97
C LEU A 237 26.52 5.21 26.60
N THR A 238 27.72 5.71 26.34
CA THR A 238 28.88 4.89 25.97
C THR A 238 29.63 4.31 27.18
N LEU A 239 29.31 4.77 28.39
CA LEU A 239 30.00 4.38 29.63
C LEU A 239 31.53 4.55 29.55
N ASP A 240 32.01 5.55 28.81
CA ASP A 240 33.42 5.83 28.50
C ASP A 240 34.25 6.27 29.72
N ARG A 241 33.60 6.67 30.83
CA ARG A 241 34.21 7.12 32.05
C ARG A 241 35.18 8.31 31.86
N GLY A 242 34.93 9.17 30.88
CA GLY A 242 35.76 10.33 30.52
C GLY A 242 36.94 9.98 29.61
N ASP A 243 37.04 8.76 29.11
CA ASP A 243 38.08 8.30 28.18
C ASP A 243 37.67 8.58 26.75
N ASP A 244 38.34 9.46 26.05
CA ASP A 244 38.03 9.85 24.68
C ASP A 244 38.27 8.73 23.67
N GLU A 245 39.21 7.83 23.89
CA GLU A 245 39.46 6.70 22.99
C GLU A 245 38.34 5.68 23.08
N ARG A 246 37.85 5.39 24.28
CA ARG A 246 36.70 4.52 24.50
C ARG A 246 35.44 5.10 23.88
N TYR A 247 35.22 6.42 24.04
CA TYR A 247 34.10 7.09 23.40
C TYR A 247 34.15 6.92 21.88
N ARG A 248 35.29 7.30 21.26
CA ARG A 248 35.44 7.16 19.80
C ARG A 248 35.26 5.73 19.32
N ALA A 249 35.81 4.76 20.04
CA ALA A 249 35.63 3.34 19.71
C ALA A 249 34.13 2.92 19.74
N ALA A 250 33.38 3.40 20.74
CA ALA A 250 31.97 3.08 20.91
C ALA A 250 31.08 3.65 19.78
N VAL A 251 31.36 4.86 19.30
CA VAL A 251 30.55 5.53 18.27
C VAL A 251 31.05 5.29 16.85
N HIS A 252 32.27 4.77 16.68
CA HIS A 252 32.92 4.60 15.37
C HIS A 252 32.08 3.83 14.35
N GLY A 253 31.48 2.72 14.76
CA GLY A 253 30.66 1.89 13.87
C GLY A 253 29.42 2.61 13.34
N LEU A 254 28.75 3.36 14.21
CA LEU A 254 27.58 4.16 13.85
C LEU A 254 27.96 5.34 12.95
N GLN A 255 29.00 6.09 13.31
CA GLN A 255 29.53 7.21 12.50
C GLN A 255 29.93 6.75 11.09
N SER A 256 30.66 5.64 10.98
CA SER A 256 31.06 5.07 9.69
C SER A 256 29.87 4.67 8.84
N SER A 257 28.82 4.11 9.47
CA SER A 257 27.61 3.71 8.76
C SER A 257 26.81 4.91 8.25
N ILE A 258 26.64 5.96 9.05
CA ILE A 258 25.96 7.20 8.64
C ILE A 258 26.83 7.96 7.63
N GLY A 259 28.15 8.04 7.84
CA GLY A 259 29.10 8.65 6.90
C GLY A 259 29.05 7.99 5.52
N ALA A 260 28.90 6.68 5.47
CA ALA A 260 28.73 5.94 4.22
C ALA A 260 27.38 6.24 3.52
N LEU A 261 26.30 6.51 4.27
CA LEU A 261 25.03 6.98 3.71
C LEU A 261 25.15 8.34 3.04
N LEU A 262 26.02 9.21 3.53
CA LEU A 262 26.25 10.55 2.98
C LEU A 262 27.04 10.56 1.67
N GLN A 263 27.53 9.40 1.24
CA GLN A 263 28.28 9.27 -0.02
C GLN A 263 27.40 8.72 -1.13
N GLY A 264 27.66 9.20 -2.34
CA GLY A 264 26.96 8.73 -3.54
C GLY A 264 25.46 9.04 -3.57
N ALA A 265 24.69 8.19 -4.21
CA ALA A 265 23.27 8.42 -4.49
C ALA A 265 22.38 8.57 -3.23
N MET A 266 22.76 7.92 -2.12
CA MET A 266 22.07 8.10 -0.83
C MET A 266 22.32 9.51 -0.29
N GLY A 267 23.56 10.02 -0.37
CA GLY A 267 23.91 11.38 0.05
C GLY A 267 23.16 12.42 -0.77
N ASP A 268 23.08 12.26 -2.09
CA ASP A 268 22.31 13.15 -2.97
C ASP A 268 20.84 13.25 -2.56
N SER A 269 20.27 12.19 -1.98
CA SER A 269 18.86 12.15 -1.58
C SER A 269 18.61 12.61 -0.14
N PHE A 270 19.54 12.39 0.80
CA PHE A 270 19.30 12.53 2.25
C PHE A 270 20.24 13.47 3.00
N ALA A 271 21.33 13.95 2.37
CA ALA A 271 22.31 14.81 3.05
C ALA A 271 21.90 16.29 3.15
N HIS A 272 20.81 16.68 2.52
CA HIS A 272 20.37 18.07 2.40
C HIS A 272 18.99 18.29 3.05
N THR A 273 18.64 19.55 3.25
CA THR A 273 17.30 19.93 3.71
C THR A 273 16.23 19.54 2.68
N THR A 274 15.02 19.23 3.14
CA THR A 274 13.90 18.87 2.27
C THR A 274 13.63 19.95 1.22
N THR A 275 13.68 19.56 -0.05
CA THR A 275 13.47 20.49 -1.17
C THR A 275 12.00 20.87 -1.32
N THR A 276 11.12 19.88 -1.27
CA THR A 276 9.67 20.07 -1.40
C THR A 276 8.98 19.32 -0.24
N PRO A 277 8.46 20.05 0.76
CA PRO A 277 7.72 19.42 1.86
C PRO A 277 6.46 18.71 1.38
N MET A 278 6.14 17.58 2.00
CA MET A 278 4.88 16.87 1.77
C MET A 278 3.75 17.56 2.53
N VAL A 279 3.01 18.42 1.84
CA VAL A 279 1.85 19.12 2.41
C VAL A 279 0.59 18.35 2.08
N LEU A 280 -0.16 17.93 3.12
CA LEU A 280 -1.43 17.22 2.96
C LEU A 280 -2.58 18.21 2.88
N ASP A 281 -2.77 18.87 1.73
CA ASP A 281 -3.90 19.76 1.45
C ASP A 281 -4.88 19.15 0.42
N GLY A 282 -4.67 17.89 0.04
CA GLY A 282 -5.46 17.10 -0.89
C GLY A 282 -4.73 15.82 -1.27
N PRO A 283 -5.09 15.21 -2.40
CA PRO A 283 -4.38 14.07 -2.96
C PRO A 283 -2.89 14.37 -3.17
N LEU A 284 -2.04 13.41 -2.80
CA LEU A 284 -0.58 13.54 -2.91
C LEU A 284 0.02 12.29 -3.54
N ASP A 285 0.87 12.47 -4.51
CA ASP A 285 1.72 11.43 -5.08
C ASP A 285 3.19 11.84 -4.97
N VAL A 286 4.04 10.92 -4.56
CA VAL A 286 5.49 11.12 -4.51
C VAL A 286 6.13 10.23 -5.57
N ASP A 287 6.40 10.84 -6.71
CA ASP A 287 7.06 10.21 -7.85
C ASP A 287 8.56 10.02 -7.57
N ILE A 288 8.98 8.77 -7.49
CA ILE A 288 10.38 8.36 -7.30
C ILE A 288 10.94 7.62 -8.53
N SER A 289 10.27 7.72 -9.66
CA SER A 289 10.67 7.04 -10.91
C SER A 289 12.03 7.51 -11.46
N GLY A 290 12.50 8.68 -11.03
CA GLY A 290 13.84 9.19 -11.35
C GLY A 290 14.98 8.35 -10.73
N ILE A 291 14.69 7.43 -9.79
CA ILE A 291 15.67 6.53 -9.22
C ILE A 291 15.80 5.31 -10.14
N GLY A 292 17.00 5.07 -10.66
CA GLY A 292 17.25 3.98 -11.59
C GLY A 292 16.82 2.61 -11.06
N ALA A 293 16.26 1.78 -11.91
CA ALA A 293 15.77 0.44 -11.55
C ALA A 293 16.86 -0.48 -10.96
N SER A 294 18.13 -0.22 -11.26
CA SER A 294 19.29 -0.97 -10.74
C SER A 294 19.66 -0.60 -9.30
N ASP A 295 19.13 0.52 -8.76
CA ASP A 295 19.46 0.98 -7.41
C ASP A 295 18.35 0.62 -6.41
N GLU A 296 18.10 -0.69 -6.25
CA GLU A 296 17.05 -1.22 -5.36
C GLU A 296 17.20 -0.73 -3.92
N LYS A 297 18.44 -0.53 -3.46
CA LYS A 297 18.73 -0.07 -2.12
C LYS A 297 18.28 1.38 -1.91
N LEU A 298 18.58 2.26 -2.87
CA LEU A 298 18.12 3.64 -2.82
C LEU A 298 16.61 3.73 -2.96
N GLN A 299 16.00 2.94 -3.87
CA GLN A 299 14.55 2.88 -4.00
C GLN A 299 13.88 2.53 -2.66
N ALA A 300 14.35 1.47 -1.99
CA ALA A 300 13.81 1.06 -0.69
C ALA A 300 13.98 2.14 0.39
N ALA A 301 15.14 2.80 0.42
CA ALA A 301 15.43 3.89 1.35
C ALA A 301 14.48 5.08 1.16
N VAL A 302 14.32 5.53 -0.09
CA VAL A 302 13.47 6.68 -0.41
C VAL A 302 11.99 6.34 -0.19
N MET A 303 11.53 5.13 -0.58
CA MET A 303 10.17 4.68 -0.27
C MET A 303 9.88 4.72 1.23
N LEU A 304 10.77 4.15 2.03
CA LEU A 304 10.60 4.12 3.49
C LEU A 304 10.58 5.52 4.09
N ALA A 305 11.44 6.42 3.59
CA ALA A 305 11.48 7.83 4.03
C ALA A 305 10.18 8.57 3.65
N CYS A 306 9.66 8.37 2.44
CA CYS A 306 8.39 8.93 2.01
C CYS A 306 7.20 8.42 2.85
N TRP A 307 7.21 7.13 3.21
CA TRP A 307 6.19 6.56 4.10
C TRP A 307 6.26 7.20 5.49
N GLY A 308 7.46 7.31 6.07
CA GLY A 308 7.66 7.93 7.36
C GLY A 308 7.16 9.38 7.41
N GLU A 309 7.45 10.16 6.37
CA GLU A 309 7.00 11.55 6.24
C GLU A 309 5.47 11.63 6.06
N ALA A 310 4.88 10.81 5.19
CA ALA A 310 3.43 10.78 4.97
C ALA A 310 2.67 10.42 6.25
N PHE A 311 3.07 9.37 6.97
CA PHE A 311 2.46 9.01 8.26
C PHE A 311 2.68 10.10 9.31
N GLY A 312 3.83 10.77 9.31
CA GLY A 312 4.10 11.92 10.18
C GLY A 312 3.17 13.09 9.93
N ALA A 313 2.94 13.42 8.67
CA ALA A 313 2.03 14.49 8.26
C ALA A 313 0.56 14.15 8.60
N ILE A 314 0.14 12.89 8.43
CA ILE A 314 -1.19 12.42 8.83
C ILE A 314 -1.37 12.53 10.34
N ALA A 315 -0.43 12.04 11.13
CA ALA A 315 -0.49 12.13 12.59
C ALA A 315 -0.58 13.58 13.08
N ALA A 316 0.14 14.51 12.43
CA ALA A 316 0.04 15.94 12.72
C ALA A 316 -1.37 16.50 12.41
N ALA A 317 -1.96 16.13 11.25
CA ALA A 317 -3.31 16.56 10.87
C ALA A 317 -4.36 16.01 11.83
N GLN A 318 -4.24 14.73 12.25
CA GLN A 318 -5.17 14.13 13.20
C GLN A 318 -5.04 14.75 14.60
N ALA A 319 -3.82 15.04 15.08
CA ALA A 319 -3.61 15.69 16.35
C ALA A 319 -4.25 17.10 16.40
N LEU A 320 -4.23 17.85 15.29
CA LEU A 320 -4.91 19.15 15.19
C LEU A 320 -6.44 18.99 15.16
N ALA A 321 -6.92 17.97 14.48
CA ALA A 321 -8.37 17.68 14.43
C ALA A 321 -8.91 17.23 15.78
N ASP A 322 -8.20 16.35 16.49
CA ASP A 322 -8.57 15.89 17.84
C ASP A 322 -8.57 17.03 18.87
N ALA A 323 -7.71 18.03 18.68
CA ALA A 323 -7.70 19.25 19.47
C ALA A 323 -8.78 20.27 19.06
N GLY A 324 -9.59 19.96 18.04
CA GLY A 324 -10.63 20.87 17.53
C GLY A 324 -10.11 22.09 16.76
N LEU A 325 -8.84 22.09 16.36
CA LEU A 325 -8.19 23.18 15.64
C LEU A 325 -8.36 23.07 14.12
N GLU A 326 -8.64 21.86 13.63
CA GLU A 326 -8.93 21.57 12.22
C GLU A 326 -10.09 20.56 12.10
N ARG A 327 -10.65 20.43 10.90
CA ARG A 327 -11.67 19.41 10.63
C ARG A 327 -11.03 18.01 10.59
N GLN A 328 -11.79 17.02 11.03
CA GLN A 328 -11.40 15.61 10.87
C GLN A 328 -11.31 15.25 9.38
N ARG A 329 -10.20 14.65 8.99
CA ARG A 329 -9.95 14.19 7.63
C ARG A 329 -9.72 12.68 7.63
N LEU A 330 -10.02 12.04 6.51
CA LEU A 330 -9.71 10.64 6.27
C LEU A 330 -8.70 10.55 5.13
N PHE A 331 -7.82 9.59 5.23
CA PHE A 331 -6.75 9.37 4.26
C PHE A 331 -6.80 7.95 3.72
N PHE A 332 -6.35 7.79 2.48
CA PHE A 332 -6.17 6.48 1.87
C PHE A 332 -4.73 6.36 1.36
N ILE A 333 -3.90 5.60 2.08
CA ILE A 333 -2.49 5.38 1.72
C ILE A 333 -2.36 4.18 0.80
N VAL A 334 -1.60 4.35 -0.27
CA VAL A 334 -1.22 3.29 -1.19
C VAL A 334 0.26 2.98 -1.01
N LEU A 335 0.57 1.76 -0.54
CA LEU A 335 1.93 1.24 -0.47
C LEU A 335 2.14 0.28 -1.63
N ASP A 336 2.56 0.83 -2.77
CA ASP A 336 2.89 0.03 -3.94
C ASP A 336 4.30 -0.56 -3.82
N GLU A 337 4.54 -1.72 -4.42
CA GLU A 337 5.82 -2.44 -4.40
C GLU A 337 6.41 -2.63 -2.97
N LEU A 338 5.55 -2.78 -1.96
CA LEU A 338 5.92 -2.90 -0.54
C LEU A 338 7.03 -3.93 -0.29
N TRP A 339 7.03 -5.03 -1.04
CA TRP A 339 8.01 -6.10 -0.93
C TRP A 339 9.46 -5.63 -1.15
N ARG A 340 9.68 -4.56 -1.94
CA ARG A 340 11.03 -4.00 -2.18
C ARG A 340 11.65 -3.50 -0.89
N VAL A 341 10.89 -2.80 -0.08
CA VAL A 341 11.34 -2.31 1.23
C VAL A 341 11.58 -3.48 2.17
N LEU A 342 10.64 -4.44 2.25
CA LEU A 342 10.77 -5.58 3.15
C LEU A 342 12.01 -6.44 2.86
N ARG A 343 12.40 -6.58 1.59
CA ARG A 343 13.58 -7.37 1.17
C ARG A 343 14.90 -6.61 1.27
N ALA A 344 14.88 -5.30 1.40
CA ALA A 344 16.09 -4.49 1.27
C ALA A 344 17.06 -4.67 2.44
N GLY A 345 16.60 -5.08 3.62
CA GLY A 345 17.47 -5.34 4.76
C GLY A 345 16.74 -5.98 5.95
N PRO A 346 17.50 -6.53 6.91
CA PRO A 346 16.95 -7.16 8.10
C PRO A 346 16.26 -6.12 9.01
N GLY A 347 15.18 -6.54 9.70
CA GLY A 347 14.43 -5.70 10.64
C GLY A 347 13.56 -4.61 10.00
N LEU A 348 13.55 -4.48 8.65
CA LEU A 348 12.68 -3.52 7.98
C LEU A 348 11.21 -3.91 8.07
N VAL A 349 10.92 -5.19 8.18
CA VAL A 349 9.55 -5.69 8.38
C VAL A 349 8.95 -5.12 9.66
N ASP A 350 9.70 -5.11 10.77
CA ASP A 350 9.25 -4.54 12.05
C ASP A 350 8.99 -3.03 11.94
N ARG A 351 9.84 -2.33 11.22
CA ARG A 351 9.73 -0.87 11.06
C ARG A 351 8.52 -0.49 10.20
N VAL A 352 8.26 -1.25 9.14
CA VAL A 352 7.03 -1.07 8.33
C VAL A 352 5.80 -1.45 9.15
N ASP A 353 5.86 -2.52 9.92
CA ASP A 353 4.77 -2.93 10.80
C ASP A 353 4.46 -1.83 11.84
N ALA A 354 5.48 -1.25 12.46
CA ALA A 354 5.31 -0.13 13.39
C ALA A 354 4.65 1.10 12.75
N LEU A 355 5.03 1.45 11.51
CA LEU A 355 4.42 2.56 10.76
C LEU A 355 2.95 2.30 10.43
N THR A 356 2.54 1.05 10.22
CA THR A 356 1.20 0.71 9.71
C THR A 356 0.20 0.30 10.79
N ARG A 357 0.64 0.02 12.02
CA ARG A 357 -0.23 -0.49 13.11
C ARG A 357 -1.30 0.49 13.57
N LEU A 358 -1.06 1.78 13.53
CA LEU A 358 -1.95 2.80 14.09
C LEU A 358 -3.03 3.31 13.12
N ASN A 359 -3.03 2.84 11.88
CA ASN A 359 -3.91 3.33 10.81
C ASN A 359 -5.40 3.37 11.20
N ARG A 360 -5.88 2.34 11.90
CA ARG A 360 -7.28 2.28 12.32
C ARG A 360 -7.68 3.42 13.25
N GLN A 361 -6.79 3.82 14.16
CA GLN A 361 -7.05 4.89 15.13
C GLN A 361 -6.92 6.27 14.49
N GLU A 362 -6.08 6.38 13.46
CA GLU A 362 -5.77 7.63 12.77
C GLU A 362 -6.66 7.92 11.55
N GLY A 363 -7.74 7.15 11.34
CA GLY A 363 -8.65 7.38 10.21
C GLY A 363 -7.99 7.14 8.85
N VAL A 364 -7.06 6.21 8.78
CA VAL A 364 -6.29 5.85 7.58
C VAL A 364 -6.79 4.54 6.99
N GLY A 365 -7.30 4.59 5.76
CA GLY A 365 -7.45 3.41 4.92
C GLY A 365 -6.14 3.08 4.20
N MET A 366 -5.87 1.80 3.92
CA MET A 366 -4.62 1.41 3.29
C MET A 366 -4.81 0.36 2.20
N ALA A 367 -4.07 0.50 1.10
CA ALA A 367 -3.84 -0.54 0.11
C ALA A 367 -2.35 -0.93 0.08
N MET A 368 -2.08 -2.22 0.21
CA MET A 368 -0.75 -2.81 0.07
C MET A 368 -0.72 -3.65 -1.20
N VAL A 369 0.18 -3.36 -2.12
CA VAL A 369 0.24 -4.03 -3.42
C VAL A 369 1.47 -4.93 -3.51
N PHE A 370 1.23 -6.18 -3.92
CA PHE A 370 2.26 -7.21 -4.10
C PHE A 370 2.13 -7.86 -5.47
N HIS A 371 3.22 -8.34 -6.03
CA HIS A 371 3.18 -9.17 -7.24
C HIS A 371 2.88 -10.63 -6.90
N THR A 372 3.53 -11.17 -5.89
CA THR A 372 3.37 -12.55 -5.46
C THR A 372 3.53 -12.67 -3.95
N LEU A 373 2.98 -13.73 -3.36
CA LEU A 373 3.26 -14.04 -1.96
C LEU A 373 4.68 -14.58 -1.75
N LYS A 374 5.33 -15.09 -2.81
CA LYS A 374 6.75 -15.47 -2.75
C LYS A 374 7.64 -14.30 -2.36
N ASP A 375 7.26 -13.08 -2.72
CA ASP A 375 7.98 -11.88 -2.32
C ASP A 375 8.04 -11.72 -0.78
N LEU A 376 6.98 -12.13 -0.07
CA LEU A 376 6.93 -12.09 1.39
C LEU A 376 7.68 -13.26 2.06
N VAL A 377 7.76 -14.43 1.41
CA VAL A 377 8.48 -15.58 1.97
C VAL A 377 9.94 -15.67 1.53
N SER A 378 10.38 -14.83 0.59
CA SER A 378 11.78 -14.73 0.18
C SER A 378 12.66 -13.88 1.09
N LEU A 379 12.14 -13.48 2.26
CA LEU A 379 12.88 -12.71 3.27
C LEU A 379 13.94 -13.54 3.97
N GLY A 380 14.98 -12.86 4.46
CA GLY A 380 16.19 -13.52 4.97
C GLY A 380 15.96 -14.40 6.20
N THR A 381 15.10 -14.00 7.12
CA THR A 381 14.83 -14.72 8.37
C THR A 381 13.43 -15.30 8.42
N GLU A 382 13.25 -16.40 9.19
CA GLU A 382 11.92 -16.99 9.41
C GLU A 382 11.00 -16.04 10.18
N GLU A 383 11.55 -15.24 11.08
CA GLU A 383 10.85 -14.23 11.84
C GLU A 383 10.27 -13.15 10.90
N ASP A 384 11.09 -12.62 9.98
CA ASP A 384 10.65 -11.64 8.98
C ASP A 384 9.56 -12.21 8.08
N ARG A 385 9.68 -13.48 7.65
CA ARG A 385 8.66 -14.16 6.84
C ARG A 385 7.32 -14.27 7.55
N THR A 386 7.35 -14.68 8.82
CA THR A 386 6.15 -14.81 9.66
C THR A 386 5.47 -13.45 9.84
N LYS A 387 6.25 -12.41 10.15
CA LYS A 387 5.75 -11.04 10.29
C LYS A 387 5.17 -10.50 8.97
N ALA A 388 5.86 -10.75 7.86
CA ALA A 388 5.42 -10.30 6.54
C ALA A 388 4.11 -10.97 6.10
N LYS A 389 3.93 -12.27 6.33
CA LYS A 389 2.63 -12.95 6.15
C LYS A 389 1.52 -12.27 6.96
N GLY A 390 1.84 -11.79 8.17
CA GLY A 390 0.92 -11.06 9.03
C GLY A 390 0.32 -9.80 8.41
N PHE A 391 0.96 -9.15 7.43
CA PHE A 391 0.34 -8.02 6.71
C PHE A 391 -0.90 -8.47 5.93
N ALA A 392 -0.82 -9.60 5.23
CA ALA A 392 -1.93 -10.13 4.47
C ALA A 392 -3.01 -10.74 5.38
N GLU A 393 -2.63 -11.43 6.46
CA GLU A 393 -3.56 -12.03 7.43
C GLU A 393 -4.38 -10.98 8.19
N ARG A 394 -3.76 -9.85 8.53
CA ARG A 394 -4.41 -8.74 9.24
C ARG A 394 -5.15 -7.77 8.33
N ALA A 395 -5.00 -7.89 7.02
CA ALA A 395 -5.75 -7.07 6.08
C ALA A 395 -7.25 -7.29 6.24
N GLY A 396 -8.03 -6.23 6.08
CA GLY A 396 -9.48 -6.32 6.14
C GLY A 396 -10.03 -7.24 5.05
N TYR A 397 -9.45 -7.17 3.84
CA TYR A 397 -9.74 -8.09 2.76
C TYR A 397 -8.59 -8.17 1.74
N LEU A 398 -8.61 -9.22 0.94
CA LEU A 398 -7.68 -9.42 -0.16
C LEU A 398 -8.40 -9.24 -1.50
N ALA A 399 -7.79 -8.52 -2.42
CA ALA A 399 -8.17 -8.44 -3.84
C ALA A 399 -7.16 -9.29 -4.64
N ILE A 400 -7.54 -10.53 -4.93
CA ILE A 400 -6.67 -11.54 -5.55
C ILE A 400 -6.94 -11.55 -7.04
N ALA A 401 -5.95 -11.19 -7.86
CA ALA A 401 -6.01 -11.33 -9.32
C ALA A 401 -5.48 -12.72 -9.76
N GLY A 402 -5.03 -12.86 -11.01
CA GLY A 402 -4.43 -14.10 -11.49
C GLY A 402 -3.20 -14.50 -10.65
N VAL A 403 -3.16 -15.74 -10.17
CA VAL A 403 -2.07 -16.32 -9.38
C VAL A 403 -1.65 -17.65 -9.98
N PRO A 404 -0.36 -17.88 -10.25
CA PRO A 404 0.11 -19.17 -10.77
C PRO A 404 -0.22 -20.33 -9.82
N ALA A 405 -0.54 -21.49 -10.38
CA ALA A 405 -0.86 -22.69 -9.59
C ALA A 405 0.19 -23.03 -8.54
N ALA A 406 1.47 -22.78 -8.83
CA ALA A 406 2.57 -23.02 -7.92
C ALA A 406 2.57 -22.13 -6.65
N GLU A 407 1.76 -21.08 -6.62
CA GLU A 407 1.62 -20.16 -5.47
C GLU A 407 0.33 -20.37 -4.69
N LEU A 408 -0.58 -21.20 -5.21
CA LEU A 408 -1.90 -21.43 -4.59
C LEU A 408 -1.77 -21.99 -3.17
N ALA A 409 -0.87 -22.93 -2.94
CA ALA A 409 -0.63 -23.52 -1.62
C ALA A 409 -0.19 -22.45 -0.60
N LEU A 410 0.71 -21.56 -1.00
CA LEU A 410 1.18 -20.47 -0.15
C LEU A 410 0.06 -19.45 0.16
N LEU A 411 -0.79 -19.16 -0.83
CA LEU A 411 -1.94 -18.29 -0.65
C LEU A 411 -2.97 -18.91 0.31
N GLN A 412 -3.14 -20.24 0.28
CA GLN A 412 -4.03 -20.96 1.20
C GLN A 412 -3.54 -20.97 2.66
N GLU A 413 -2.25 -20.72 2.91
CA GLU A 413 -1.75 -20.52 4.27
C GLU A 413 -2.23 -19.19 4.87
N VAL A 414 -2.53 -18.20 4.05
CA VAL A 414 -2.93 -16.84 4.46
C VAL A 414 -4.45 -16.68 4.46
N VAL A 415 -5.13 -17.28 3.47
CA VAL A 415 -6.59 -17.14 3.31
C VAL A 415 -7.22 -18.46 2.87
N SER A 416 -8.36 -18.82 3.48
CA SER A 416 -9.10 -20.02 3.09
C SER A 416 -9.71 -19.85 1.70
N LEU A 417 -9.30 -20.69 0.75
CA LEU A 417 -9.85 -20.75 -0.60
C LEU A 417 -10.53 -22.09 -0.82
N SER A 418 -11.73 -22.06 -1.39
CA SER A 418 -12.38 -23.28 -1.90
C SER A 418 -11.71 -23.76 -3.22
N GLY A 419 -11.89 -25.04 -3.56
CA GLY A 419 -11.37 -25.57 -4.82
C GLY A 419 -11.78 -24.75 -6.05
N PRO A 420 -13.08 -24.38 -6.22
CA PRO A 420 -13.53 -23.52 -7.31
C PRO A 420 -12.88 -22.13 -7.31
N GLU A 421 -12.66 -21.50 -6.14
CA GLU A 421 -11.98 -20.21 -6.05
C GLU A 421 -10.53 -20.33 -6.49
N GLY A 422 -9.82 -21.37 -6.01
CA GLY A 422 -8.45 -21.65 -6.43
C GLY A 422 -8.33 -21.86 -7.93
N ALA A 423 -9.21 -22.69 -8.53
CA ALA A 423 -9.23 -22.91 -9.97
C ALA A 423 -9.52 -21.62 -10.75
N LEU A 424 -10.42 -20.78 -10.24
CA LEU A 424 -10.78 -19.52 -10.87
C LEU A 424 -9.60 -18.56 -10.95
N ILE A 425 -8.92 -18.28 -9.81
CA ILE A 425 -7.78 -17.37 -9.79
C ILE A 425 -6.58 -17.91 -10.56
N THR A 426 -6.42 -19.23 -10.63
CA THR A 426 -5.36 -19.86 -11.43
C THR A 426 -5.64 -19.68 -12.92
N SER A 427 -6.87 -19.87 -13.37
CA SER A 427 -7.24 -19.65 -14.77
C SER A 427 -7.05 -18.20 -15.23
N TRP A 428 -7.08 -17.24 -14.33
CA TRP A 428 -6.79 -15.83 -14.64
C TRP A 428 -5.30 -15.53 -14.81
N ALA A 429 -4.43 -16.47 -14.44
CA ALA A 429 -3.00 -16.36 -14.67
C ALA A 429 -2.55 -16.95 -16.02
N ASP A 430 -3.47 -17.58 -16.77
CA ASP A 430 -3.18 -18.13 -18.07
C ASP A 430 -2.76 -17.01 -19.05
N PRO A 431 -1.82 -17.31 -19.97
CA PRO A 431 -1.42 -16.36 -21.00
C PRO A 431 -2.60 -16.08 -21.95
N PRO A 432 -2.56 -14.95 -22.67
CA PRO A 432 -3.55 -14.66 -23.69
C PRO A 432 -3.53 -15.72 -24.78
N SER A 433 -4.69 -16.04 -25.33
CA SER A 433 -4.81 -16.94 -26.47
C SER A 433 -4.81 -16.15 -27.79
N TRP A 434 -4.45 -16.82 -28.88
CA TRP A 434 -4.44 -16.22 -30.22
C TRP A 434 -5.77 -16.48 -30.92
N ASP A 435 -6.42 -15.43 -31.39
CA ASP A 435 -7.57 -15.52 -32.27
C ASP A 435 -7.10 -15.70 -33.71
N THR A 436 -7.27 -16.91 -34.23
CA THR A 436 -6.84 -17.26 -35.60
C THR A 436 -7.72 -16.63 -36.69
N GLU A 437 -8.97 -16.29 -36.37
CA GLU A 437 -9.89 -15.67 -37.33
C GLU A 437 -9.58 -14.17 -37.47
N GLN A 438 -9.36 -13.48 -36.34
CA GLN A 438 -9.10 -12.06 -36.34
C GLN A 438 -7.59 -11.73 -36.42
N GLN A 439 -6.71 -12.75 -36.45
CA GLN A 439 -5.26 -12.62 -36.53
C GLN A 439 -4.71 -11.67 -35.44
N ARG A 440 -5.24 -11.78 -34.22
CA ARG A 440 -4.83 -10.95 -33.09
C ARG A 440 -4.75 -11.76 -31.80
N GLU A 441 -3.96 -11.29 -30.90
CA GLU A 441 -3.93 -11.77 -29.52
C GLU A 441 -5.19 -11.33 -28.77
N LEU A 442 -5.84 -12.27 -28.09
CA LEU A 442 -6.95 -11.96 -27.20
C LEU A 442 -6.43 -11.32 -25.91
N GLU A 443 -7.28 -10.58 -25.22
CA GLU A 443 -6.90 -10.05 -23.91
C GLU A 443 -6.62 -11.19 -22.92
N PRO A 444 -5.59 -11.03 -22.05
CA PRO A 444 -5.33 -12.02 -21.00
C PRO A 444 -6.60 -12.29 -20.18
N PRO A 445 -6.91 -13.55 -19.87
CA PRO A 445 -8.19 -13.93 -19.25
C PRO A 445 -8.38 -13.29 -17.86
N GLY A 446 -7.29 -12.95 -17.16
CA GLY A 446 -7.33 -12.31 -15.84
C GLY A 446 -7.35 -10.79 -15.87
N ARG A 447 -7.34 -10.15 -17.03
CA ARG A 447 -7.25 -8.68 -17.10
C ARG A 447 -8.46 -8.00 -16.47
N GLY A 448 -8.21 -7.22 -15.39
CA GLY A 448 -9.24 -6.54 -14.62
C GLY A 448 -10.14 -7.48 -13.81
N ARG A 449 -9.74 -8.72 -13.57
CA ARG A 449 -10.49 -9.70 -12.77
C ARG A 449 -9.85 -9.86 -11.41
N PHE A 450 -10.68 -9.80 -10.37
CA PHE A 450 -10.26 -9.93 -8.99
C PHE A 450 -11.23 -10.76 -8.18
N LEU A 451 -10.73 -11.59 -7.29
CA LEU A 451 -11.52 -12.26 -6.26
C LEU A 451 -11.38 -11.45 -4.96
N PHE A 452 -12.47 -10.79 -4.53
CA PHE A 452 -12.47 -10.09 -3.24
C PHE A 452 -12.77 -11.08 -2.13
N LYS A 453 -11.84 -11.25 -1.21
CA LYS A 453 -11.89 -12.27 -0.17
C LYS A 453 -11.84 -11.63 1.21
N ILE A 454 -12.88 -11.84 2.02
CA ILE A 454 -12.98 -11.35 3.40
C ILE A 454 -12.88 -12.56 4.32
N GLY A 455 -11.71 -12.80 4.87
CA GLY A 455 -11.46 -13.95 5.73
C GLY A 455 -11.92 -15.27 5.12
N GLY A 456 -12.62 -16.10 5.89
CA GLY A 456 -13.15 -17.40 5.44
C GLY A 456 -14.46 -17.33 4.63
N ARG A 457 -15.02 -16.13 4.36
CA ARG A 457 -16.26 -16.01 3.58
C ARG A 457 -16.05 -16.39 2.11
N PRO A 458 -17.09 -16.83 1.40
CA PRO A 458 -17.02 -17.00 -0.07
C PRO A 458 -16.57 -15.73 -0.75
N GLY A 459 -15.62 -15.84 -1.68
CA GLY A 459 -15.08 -14.71 -2.42
C GLY A 459 -16.07 -14.16 -3.45
N ILE A 460 -15.96 -12.89 -3.73
CA ILE A 460 -16.74 -12.19 -4.76
C ILE A 460 -15.86 -12.03 -5.99
N PRO A 461 -16.10 -12.74 -7.10
CA PRO A 461 -15.33 -12.58 -8.32
C PRO A 461 -15.85 -11.37 -9.10
N VAL A 462 -14.97 -10.39 -9.30
CA VAL A 462 -15.29 -9.08 -9.85
C VAL A 462 -14.57 -8.87 -11.18
N GLN A 463 -15.32 -8.47 -12.20
CA GLN A 463 -14.77 -7.82 -13.39
C GLN A 463 -14.76 -6.31 -13.14
N MET A 464 -13.58 -5.73 -13.00
CA MET A 464 -13.40 -4.29 -12.84
C MET A 464 -13.90 -3.56 -14.11
N THR A 465 -14.53 -2.42 -13.92
CA THR A 465 -14.98 -1.54 -14.99
C THR A 465 -14.45 -0.13 -14.75
N LEU A 466 -13.71 0.40 -15.73
CA LEU A 466 -13.29 1.79 -15.75
C LEU A 466 -14.22 2.61 -16.64
N VAL A 467 -14.48 3.85 -16.27
CA VAL A 467 -15.23 4.79 -17.12
C VAL A 467 -14.30 5.46 -18.12
N GLY A 468 -14.86 6.05 -19.19
CA GLY A 468 -14.08 6.63 -20.28
C GLY A 468 -12.91 7.56 -19.83
N PRO A 469 -13.13 8.55 -18.96
CA PRO A 469 -12.05 9.41 -18.47
C PRO A 469 -10.95 8.66 -17.70
N GLU A 470 -11.30 7.61 -16.97
CA GLU A 470 -10.34 6.81 -16.20
C GLU A 470 -9.40 5.99 -17.08
N LEU A 471 -9.81 5.62 -18.30
CA LEU A 471 -8.97 4.88 -19.22
C LEU A 471 -7.68 5.65 -19.57
N GLY A 472 -7.78 6.98 -19.70
CA GLY A 472 -6.63 7.84 -19.97
C GLY A 472 -5.75 8.07 -18.74
N ILE A 473 -6.36 8.36 -17.57
CA ILE A 473 -5.60 8.69 -16.35
C ILE A 473 -4.97 7.44 -15.68
N HIS A 474 -5.46 6.24 -15.99
CA HIS A 474 -4.89 4.97 -15.50
C HIS A 474 -4.14 4.20 -16.60
N ASP A 475 -3.72 4.87 -17.67
CA ASP A 475 -2.91 4.23 -18.71
C ASP A 475 -1.45 4.16 -18.28
N THR A 476 -1.04 3.00 -17.82
CA THR A 476 0.35 2.69 -17.41
C THR A 476 1.25 2.29 -18.60
N ASN A 477 0.70 2.23 -19.80
CA ASN A 477 1.39 1.78 -21.01
C ASN A 477 1.62 2.90 -22.05
N LYS A 478 1.53 4.16 -21.64
CA LYS A 478 1.66 5.32 -22.54
C LYS A 478 2.88 5.26 -23.49
N LYS A 479 4.02 4.75 -22.97
CA LYS A 479 5.26 4.60 -23.77
C LYS A 479 5.16 3.59 -24.91
N TRP A 480 4.14 2.73 -24.92
CA TRP A 480 3.93 1.72 -25.97
C TRP A 480 2.89 2.16 -27.00
N HIS A 481 2.20 3.28 -26.76
CA HIS A 481 1.15 3.83 -27.64
C HIS A 481 1.60 5.09 -28.40
N GLY A 482 2.91 5.45 -28.27
CA GLY A 482 3.53 6.59 -28.95
C GLY A 482 4.06 6.29 -30.33
#